data_735e1388828b984933e255e8b6ba346e
#
_entry.id   735e1388828b984933e255e8b6ba346e
#
_cell.length_a   1.000
_cell.length_b   1.000
_cell.length_c   1.000
_cell.angle_alpha   90.00
_cell.angle_beta   90.00
_cell.angle_gamma   90.00
#
_symmetry.space_group_name_H-M   'P 1'
#
loop_
_entity.id
_entity.type
_entity.pdbx_description
1 polymer ?
#
loop_
_entity_poly.entity_id
_entity_poly.type
_entity_poly.pdbx_seq_one_letter_code
_entity_poly.pdbx_strand_id
1 'polypeptide(L)' 'MSYDDAIEATVTRGEAIAEIKAHGLDPADFFEEIGKKDEYLGIDVLSWLGY' A
#
# COMPACT_ATOMS: atom_id res chain seq x y z
N MET A 1 6.50 6.49 -11.99
CA MET A 1 7.10 6.72 -10.65
C MET A 1 8.24 5.75 -10.44
N SER A 2 9.39 6.23 -9.99
CA SER A 2 10.54 5.36 -9.72
C SER A 2 10.38 4.69 -8.36
N TYR A 3 11.18 3.65 -8.12
CA TYR A 3 11.20 2.97 -6.83
C TYR A 3 11.60 3.91 -5.69
N ASP A 4 12.55 4.81 -5.96
CA ASP A 4 12.99 5.77 -4.94
C ASP A 4 11.86 6.72 -4.56
N ASP A 5 11.03 7.13 -5.51
CA ASP A 5 9.87 7.97 -5.23
C ASP A 5 8.87 7.23 -4.33
N ALA A 6 8.67 5.94 -4.56
CA ALA A 6 7.78 5.13 -3.75
C ALA A 6 8.25 5.00 -2.30
N ILE A 7 9.57 4.93 -2.09
CA ILE A 7 10.14 4.82 -0.75
C ILE A 7 9.84 6.08 0.08
N GLU A 8 9.91 7.26 -0.55
CA GLU A 8 9.72 8.54 0.13
C GLU A 8 8.27 9.00 0.15
N ALA A 9 7.46 8.53 -0.79
CA ALA A 9 6.08 8.98 -0.95
C ALA A 9 5.15 8.30 0.05
N THR A 10 4.17 9.06 0.50
CA THR A 10 3.05 8.49 1.27
C THR A 10 1.84 8.37 0.35
N VAL A 11 1.00 7.39 0.66
CA VAL A 11 -0.27 7.20 -0.05
C VAL A 11 -1.40 7.20 0.96
N THR A 12 -2.56 7.66 0.54
CA THR A 12 -3.74 7.63 1.41
C THR A 12 -4.25 6.18 1.51
N ARG A 13 -5.07 5.93 2.53
CA ARG A 13 -5.70 4.62 2.67
C ARG A 13 -6.50 4.25 1.42
N GLY A 14 -7.24 5.21 0.86
CA GLY A 14 -8.01 4.98 -0.36
C GLY A 14 -7.13 4.59 -1.54
N GLU A 15 -5.98 5.25 -1.69
CA GLU A 15 -5.02 4.91 -2.74
C GLU A 15 -4.43 3.52 -2.53
N ALA A 16 -4.11 3.17 -1.28
CA ALA A 16 -3.60 1.83 -0.96
C ALA A 16 -4.65 0.76 -1.28
N ILE A 17 -5.90 1.00 -0.91
CA ILE A 17 -7.00 0.07 -1.20
C ILE A 17 -7.13 -0.15 -2.71
N ALA A 18 -7.12 0.94 -3.49
CA ALA A 18 -7.25 0.85 -4.93
C ALA A 18 -6.12 0.02 -5.55
N GLU A 19 -4.90 0.22 -5.09
CA GLU A 19 -3.75 -0.52 -5.58
C GLU A 19 -3.84 -2.01 -5.24
N ILE A 20 -4.23 -2.33 -4.01
CA ILE A 20 -4.37 -3.71 -3.55
C ILE A 20 -5.45 -4.43 -4.36
N LYS A 21 -6.58 -3.78 -4.61
CA LYS A 21 -7.65 -4.35 -5.42
C LYS A 21 -7.22 -4.56 -6.86
N ALA A 22 -6.42 -3.64 -7.40
CA ALA A 22 -5.89 -3.77 -8.76
C ALA A 22 -5.01 -5.01 -8.92
N HIS A 23 -4.38 -5.46 -7.82
CA HIS A 23 -3.58 -6.68 -7.81
C HIS A 23 -4.40 -7.94 -7.49
N GLY A 24 -5.71 -7.81 -7.35
CA GLY A 24 -6.58 -8.94 -7.09
C GLY A 24 -6.54 -9.44 -5.64
N LEU A 25 -6.07 -8.60 -4.72
CA LEU A 25 -5.94 -8.97 -3.31
C LEU A 25 -6.99 -8.24 -2.48
N ASP A 26 -7.19 -8.74 -1.24
CA ASP A 26 -8.18 -8.17 -0.33
C ASP A 26 -7.52 -7.15 0.59
N PRO A 27 -7.95 -5.88 0.56
CA PRO A 27 -7.40 -4.85 1.45
C PRO A 27 -7.56 -5.18 2.94
N ALA A 28 -8.56 -5.99 3.30
CA ALA A 28 -8.74 -6.39 4.70
C ALA A 28 -7.53 -7.15 5.24
N ASP A 29 -6.90 -7.98 4.41
CA ASP A 29 -5.70 -8.71 4.79
C ASP A 29 -4.54 -7.75 5.06
N PHE A 30 -4.43 -6.72 4.24
CA PHE A 30 -3.41 -5.68 4.41
C PHE A 30 -3.60 -4.96 5.74
N PHE A 31 -4.83 -4.56 6.05
CA PHE A 31 -5.14 -3.86 7.29
C PHE A 31 -4.89 -4.74 8.52
N GLU A 32 -5.13 -6.03 8.39
CA GLU A 32 -4.90 -6.97 9.47
C GLU A 32 -3.41 -7.11 9.80
N GLU A 33 -2.56 -7.10 8.77
CA GLU A 33 -1.12 -7.25 8.95
C GLU A 33 -0.42 -5.93 9.30
N ILE A 34 -0.79 -4.86 8.64
CA ILE A 34 -0.11 -3.56 8.74
C ILE A 34 -0.80 -2.62 9.71
N GLY A 35 -2.11 -2.73 9.80
CA GLY A 35 -2.93 -1.84 10.62
C GLY A 35 -3.71 -0.86 9.76
N LYS A 36 -4.81 -0.36 10.31
CA LYS A 36 -5.68 0.58 9.61
C LYS A 36 -5.24 2.00 9.95
N LYS A 37 -4.66 2.68 8.98
CA LYS A 37 -4.13 4.04 9.12
C LYS A 37 -4.74 4.94 8.06
N ASP A 38 -4.63 6.25 8.26
CA ASP A 38 -5.07 7.22 7.25
C ASP A 38 -4.12 7.28 6.07
N GLU A 39 -2.81 7.07 6.34
CA GLU A 39 -1.77 7.12 5.32
C GLU A 39 -0.76 6.01 5.54
N TYR A 40 -0.11 5.59 4.46
CA TYR A 40 0.91 4.55 4.46
C TYR A 40 2.11 5.02 3.67
N LEU A 41 3.29 4.49 3.99
CA LEU A 41 4.45 4.68 3.14
C LEU A 41 4.26 3.85 1.87
N GLY A 42 4.60 4.42 0.71
CA GLY A 42 4.49 3.69 -0.54
C GLY A 42 5.26 2.39 -0.54
N ILE A 43 6.46 2.39 0.08
CA ILE A 43 7.27 1.19 0.17
C ILE A 43 6.59 0.08 0.98
N ASP A 44 5.84 0.42 2.02
CA ASP A 44 5.14 -0.58 2.82
C ASP A 44 4.06 -1.27 1.98
N VAL A 45 3.32 -0.51 1.18
CA VAL A 45 2.30 -1.07 0.29
C VAL A 45 2.95 -1.95 -0.76
N LEU A 46 4.03 -1.47 -1.40
CA LEU A 46 4.73 -2.24 -2.43
C LEU A 46 5.32 -3.53 -1.88
N SER A 47 5.94 -3.46 -0.69
CA SER A 47 6.50 -4.65 -0.05
C SER A 47 5.43 -5.69 0.25
N TRP A 48 4.27 -5.25 0.73
CA TRP A 48 3.17 -6.16 1.01
C TRP A 48 2.64 -6.80 -0.27
N LEU A 49 2.63 -6.06 -1.37
CA LEU A 49 2.20 -6.57 -2.68
C LEU A 49 3.21 -7.52 -3.33
N GLY A 50 4.44 -7.57 -2.81
CA GLY A 50 5.45 -8.49 -3.30
C GLY A 50 6.46 -7.90 -4.29
N TYR A 51 6.54 -6.59 -4.34
CA TYR A 51 7.55 -5.93 -5.17
C TYR A 51 8.93 -5.92 -4.53
#